data_702147f92e1b28165e284a758ae3e1ea
#
_entry.id   702147f92e1b28165e284a758ae3e1ea
#
_cell.length_a   1.000
_cell.length_b   1.000
_cell.length_c   1.000
_cell.angle_alpha   90.00
_cell.angle_beta   90.00
_cell.angle_gamma   90.00
#
_symmetry.space_group_name_H-M   'P 1'
#
loop_
_entity.id
_entity.type
_entity.pdbx_description
1 polymer ?
#
loop_
_entity_poly.entity_id
_entity_poly.type
_entity_poly.pdbx_seq_one_letter_code
_entity_poly.pdbx_strand_id
1 'polypeptide(L)'
;EIPAEGVTVIASGPLTSDTLAEQITNLCGGALSFFDAAAPIVTRESLDMEHCFTASRYDKGDDDYINCPMNKEEYDAFYEALITAERAPIHDFDVMNPKVYEGCMPIEVMAQRGHDTIRFGPLKPVGLRDPRTGHRPWAVVQLRTENAEKTLFNLVGFQTNLKFPEQKRVFGMIPGLKNAEYMRYGVMHRNTFLDSPKLLNADFSMRTRPELFFAGQMTGVEGYMESASSGLLAGRNAVRRLEGKAPLILPIT
;
A
#
# COMPACT_ATOMS: atom_id res chain seq x y z
N GLU A 1 16.86 -16.75 -13.06
CA GLU A 1 18.29 -16.67 -12.68
C GLU A 1 18.93 -15.44 -13.35
N ILE A 2 19.73 -14.68 -12.59
CA ILE A 2 20.43 -13.51 -13.14
C ILE A 2 21.66 -14.02 -13.92
N PRO A 3 21.78 -13.73 -15.24
CA PRO A 3 22.92 -14.17 -16.04
C PRO A 3 24.24 -13.68 -15.45
N ALA A 4 25.25 -14.53 -15.45
CA ALA A 4 26.58 -14.17 -14.95
C ALA A 4 27.31 -13.17 -15.87
N GLU A 5 27.06 -13.24 -17.17
CA GLU A 5 27.70 -12.45 -18.21
C GLU A 5 26.67 -11.69 -19.06
N GLY A 6 27.16 -10.67 -19.77
CA GLY A 6 26.33 -9.83 -20.63
C GLY A 6 25.61 -8.69 -19.93
N VAL A 7 25.08 -7.77 -20.72
CA VAL A 7 24.33 -6.63 -20.21
C VAL A 7 22.90 -7.07 -19.87
N THR A 8 22.49 -6.88 -18.63
CA THR A 8 21.19 -7.30 -18.11
C THR A 8 20.47 -6.12 -17.47
N VAL A 9 19.16 -6.01 -17.70
CA VAL A 9 18.29 -5.04 -17.02
C VAL A 9 17.28 -5.79 -16.19
N ILE A 10 17.21 -5.53 -14.90
CA ILE A 10 16.20 -6.05 -13.97
C ILE A 10 15.12 -4.98 -13.76
N ALA A 11 13.94 -5.25 -14.26
CA ALA A 11 12.77 -4.36 -14.18
C ALA A 11 11.52 -5.12 -13.72
N SER A 12 11.70 -6.11 -12.83
CA SER A 12 10.65 -7.02 -12.36
C SER A 12 9.62 -6.35 -11.42
N GLY A 13 9.90 -5.14 -10.99
CA GLY A 13 9.02 -4.38 -10.10
C GLY A 13 9.10 -4.81 -8.64
N PRO A 14 8.24 -4.23 -7.78
CA PRO A 14 8.30 -4.44 -6.33
C PRO A 14 7.88 -5.86 -5.92
N LEU A 15 7.00 -6.50 -6.69
CA LEU A 15 6.50 -7.87 -6.44
C LEU A 15 7.37 -8.92 -7.14
N THR A 16 8.68 -8.76 -7.02
CA THR A 16 9.67 -9.72 -7.54
C THR A 16 9.52 -11.07 -6.85
N SER A 17 9.62 -12.17 -7.63
CA SER A 17 9.55 -13.54 -7.08
C SER A 17 10.63 -13.78 -6.02
N ASP A 18 10.34 -14.62 -5.02
CA ASP A 18 11.26 -14.89 -3.90
C ASP A 18 12.63 -15.34 -4.39
N THR A 19 12.69 -16.26 -5.34
CA THR A 19 13.96 -16.74 -5.92
C THR A 19 14.80 -15.63 -6.55
N LEU A 20 14.18 -14.69 -7.26
CA LEU A 20 14.89 -13.55 -7.85
C LEU A 20 15.26 -12.52 -6.77
N ALA A 21 14.39 -12.31 -5.79
CA ALA A 21 14.66 -11.42 -4.66
C ALA A 21 15.86 -11.90 -3.83
N GLU A 22 15.99 -13.22 -3.60
CA GLU A 22 17.15 -13.81 -2.92
C GLU A 22 18.44 -13.59 -3.71
N GLN A 23 18.42 -13.77 -5.03
CA GLN A 23 19.59 -13.53 -5.87
C GLN A 23 20.00 -12.06 -5.85
N ILE A 24 19.04 -11.13 -5.90
CA ILE A 24 19.29 -9.69 -5.78
C ILE A 24 19.87 -9.37 -4.40
N THR A 25 19.32 -9.95 -3.34
CA THR A 25 19.79 -9.77 -1.95
C THR A 25 21.26 -10.19 -1.82
N ASN A 26 21.61 -11.35 -2.36
CA ASN A 26 22.98 -11.87 -2.32
C ASN A 26 23.95 -10.99 -3.10
N LEU A 27 23.53 -10.46 -4.26
CA LEU A 27 24.35 -9.55 -5.08
C LEU A 27 24.55 -8.18 -4.41
N CYS A 28 23.55 -7.69 -3.70
CA CYS A 28 23.52 -6.34 -3.13
C CYS A 28 24.02 -6.27 -1.68
N GLY A 29 24.38 -7.42 -1.07
CA GLY A 29 24.78 -7.47 0.34
C GLY A 29 23.64 -7.13 1.30
N GLY A 30 22.40 -7.33 0.89
CA GLY A 30 21.16 -7.04 1.60
C GLY A 30 20.25 -6.15 0.76
N ALA A 31 19.21 -6.72 0.14
CA ALA A 31 18.14 -5.94 -0.46
C ALA A 31 17.26 -5.38 0.67
N LEU A 32 16.84 -4.13 0.52
CA LEU A 32 15.83 -3.56 1.40
C LEU A 32 14.48 -4.05 0.90
N SER A 33 13.71 -4.66 1.76
CA SER A 33 12.31 -4.94 1.52
C SER A 33 11.46 -4.13 2.50
N PHE A 34 10.36 -3.60 2.00
CA PHE A 34 9.32 -3.02 2.83
C PHE A 34 8.00 -3.73 2.56
N PHE A 35 7.13 -3.72 3.54
CA PHE A 35 5.80 -4.25 3.40
C PHE A 35 4.83 -3.14 3.07
N ASP A 36 4.01 -3.40 2.07
CA ASP A 36 2.87 -2.58 1.67
C ASP A 36 1.60 -3.38 1.90
N ALA A 37 0.64 -2.80 2.61
CA ALA A 37 -0.63 -3.42 2.86
C ALA A 37 -1.71 -2.81 1.98
N ALA A 38 -2.46 -3.66 1.28
CA ALA A 38 -3.62 -3.26 0.51
C ALA A 38 -4.88 -3.24 1.38
N ALA A 39 -5.75 -2.26 1.16
CA ALA A 39 -7.05 -2.18 1.79
C ALA A 39 -8.08 -3.08 1.07
N PRO A 40 -9.12 -3.57 1.78
CA PRO A 40 -10.18 -4.36 1.18
C PRO A 40 -11.04 -3.55 0.21
N ILE A 41 -11.64 -4.25 -0.75
CA ILE A 41 -12.66 -3.72 -1.66
C ILE A 41 -13.96 -4.48 -1.43
N VAL A 42 -15.05 -3.75 -1.27
CA VAL A 42 -16.40 -4.29 -1.04
C VAL A 42 -17.36 -3.87 -2.16
N THR A 43 -18.43 -4.64 -2.33
CA THR A 43 -19.49 -4.32 -3.28
C THR A 43 -20.46 -3.29 -2.69
N ARG A 44 -20.96 -2.36 -3.52
CA ARG A 44 -21.96 -1.38 -3.09
C ARG A 44 -23.26 -2.02 -2.61
N GLU A 45 -23.70 -3.08 -3.29
CA GLU A 45 -24.97 -3.77 -3.01
C GLU A 45 -25.02 -4.39 -1.62
N SER A 46 -23.84 -4.76 -1.07
CA SER A 46 -23.72 -5.35 0.27
C SER A 46 -23.64 -4.33 1.40
N LEU A 47 -23.55 -3.03 1.10
CA LEU A 47 -23.48 -1.98 2.10
C LEU A 47 -24.87 -1.72 2.72
N ASP A 48 -24.90 -1.58 4.03
CA ASP A 48 -26.09 -1.13 4.75
C ASP A 48 -26.21 0.40 4.64
N MET A 49 -26.90 0.85 3.58
CA MET A 49 -27.03 2.27 3.27
C MET A 49 -27.93 3.02 4.28
N GLU A 50 -28.70 2.33 5.11
CA GLU A 50 -29.46 2.97 6.21
C GLU A 50 -28.50 3.50 7.29
N HIS A 51 -27.32 2.86 7.42
CA HIS A 51 -26.28 3.26 8.36
C HIS A 51 -25.15 4.06 7.70
N CYS A 52 -25.29 4.43 6.43
CA CYS A 52 -24.31 5.21 5.69
C CYS A 52 -24.87 6.54 5.20
N PHE A 53 -23.99 7.44 4.78
CA PHE A 53 -24.36 8.65 4.05
C PHE A 53 -23.30 9.03 3.03
N THR A 54 -23.71 9.68 1.95
CA THR A 54 -22.80 10.16 0.91
C THR A 54 -22.46 11.61 1.20
N ALA A 55 -21.19 11.93 1.32
CA ALA A 55 -20.68 13.28 1.48
C ALA A 55 -19.18 13.34 1.28
N SER A 56 -18.71 14.47 0.78
CA SER A 56 -17.29 14.84 0.77
C SER A 56 -16.95 15.73 1.97
N ARG A 57 -15.68 15.69 2.42
CA ARG A 57 -15.24 16.52 3.55
C ARG A 57 -15.34 17.99 3.23
N TYR A 58 -15.90 18.76 4.16
CA TYR A 58 -16.07 20.23 4.04
C TYR A 58 -16.93 20.65 2.84
N ASP A 59 -17.79 19.75 2.35
CA ASP A 59 -18.63 19.96 1.16
C ASP A 59 -17.81 20.36 -0.08
N LYS A 60 -16.57 19.85 -0.16
CA LYS A 60 -15.66 20.10 -1.29
C LYS A 60 -15.55 18.88 -2.18
N GLY A 61 -15.94 19.04 -3.43
CA GLY A 61 -15.88 17.99 -4.46
C GLY A 61 -17.21 17.26 -4.66
N ASP A 62 -17.18 16.24 -5.49
CA ASP A 62 -18.33 15.39 -5.78
C ASP A 62 -18.57 14.38 -4.65
N ASP A 63 -19.81 13.84 -4.57
CA ASP A 63 -20.20 12.85 -3.56
C ASP A 63 -19.62 11.46 -3.87
N ASP A 64 -18.30 11.38 -4.02
CA ASP A 64 -17.58 10.16 -4.39
C ASP A 64 -17.27 9.24 -3.20
N TYR A 65 -17.64 9.66 -1.99
CA TYR A 65 -17.40 8.89 -0.77
C TYR A 65 -18.69 8.48 -0.10
N ILE A 66 -18.79 7.19 0.22
CA ILE A 66 -19.77 6.69 1.18
C ILE A 66 -19.11 6.71 2.56
N ASN A 67 -19.80 7.26 3.55
CA ASN A 67 -19.31 7.40 4.91
C ASN A 67 -20.10 6.46 5.83
N CYS A 68 -19.38 5.60 6.55
CA CYS A 68 -19.92 4.68 7.55
C CYS A 68 -19.59 5.22 8.95
N PRO A 69 -20.48 5.96 9.59
CA PRO A 69 -20.25 6.52 10.91
C PRO A 69 -20.36 5.47 12.01
N MET A 70 -19.64 5.72 13.09
CA MET A 70 -19.74 4.99 14.35
C MET A 70 -19.97 5.98 15.50
N ASN A 71 -20.81 5.58 16.47
CA ASN A 71 -20.85 6.23 17.77
C ASN A 71 -19.66 5.77 18.63
N LYS A 72 -19.60 6.23 19.89
CA LYS A 72 -18.46 5.90 20.76
C LYS A 72 -18.41 4.43 21.12
N GLU A 73 -19.54 3.85 21.47
CA GLU A 73 -19.68 2.45 21.90
C GLU A 73 -19.33 1.49 20.75
N GLU A 74 -19.79 1.78 19.54
CA GLU A 74 -19.48 1.03 18.33
C GLU A 74 -17.99 1.10 18.00
N TYR A 75 -17.41 2.29 18.13
CA TYR A 75 -15.98 2.48 17.91
C TYR A 75 -15.13 1.73 18.94
N ASP A 76 -15.48 1.83 20.23
CA ASP A 76 -14.75 1.17 21.31
C ASP A 76 -14.78 -0.37 21.11
N ALA A 77 -15.94 -0.94 20.78
CA ALA A 77 -16.07 -2.36 20.48
C ALA A 77 -15.25 -2.78 19.22
N PHE A 78 -15.31 -1.99 18.16
CA PHE A 78 -14.50 -2.20 16.96
C PHE A 78 -13.00 -2.14 17.26
N TYR A 79 -12.57 -1.14 18.02
CA TYR A 79 -11.15 -0.97 18.39
C TYR A 79 -10.61 -2.17 19.16
N GLU A 80 -11.33 -2.64 20.19
CA GLU A 80 -10.93 -3.82 20.98
C GLU A 80 -10.85 -5.09 20.11
N ALA A 81 -11.82 -5.27 19.20
CA ALA A 81 -11.79 -6.39 18.28
C ALA A 81 -10.61 -6.30 17.29
N LEU A 82 -10.26 -5.09 16.84
CA LEU A 82 -9.19 -4.84 15.88
C LEU A 82 -7.80 -5.14 16.46
N ILE A 83 -7.52 -4.67 17.68
CA ILE A 83 -6.20 -4.87 18.31
C ILE A 83 -5.94 -6.31 18.75
N THR A 84 -7.01 -7.10 18.96
CA THR A 84 -6.96 -8.51 19.38
C THR A 84 -7.10 -9.51 18.22
N ALA A 85 -7.38 -9.02 17.01
CA ALA A 85 -7.62 -9.85 15.83
C ALA A 85 -6.38 -10.63 15.38
N GLU A 86 -6.60 -11.84 14.86
CA GLU A 86 -5.52 -12.67 14.32
C GLU A 86 -4.97 -12.12 13.00
N ARG A 87 -3.65 -12.05 12.92
CA ARG A 87 -2.93 -11.62 11.72
C ARG A 87 -2.49 -12.80 10.88
N ALA A 88 -2.36 -12.57 9.58
CA ALA A 88 -1.70 -13.53 8.70
C ALA A 88 -0.21 -13.64 9.07
N PRO A 89 0.40 -14.84 8.97
CA PRO A 89 1.83 -14.99 9.21
C PRO A 89 2.61 -14.18 8.16
N ILE A 90 3.58 -13.42 8.64
CA ILE A 90 4.59 -12.77 7.78
C ILE A 90 5.67 -13.83 7.55
N HIS A 91 6.13 -14.02 6.32
CA HIS A 91 7.16 -15.03 6.00
C HIS A 91 8.41 -14.83 6.86
N ASP A 92 9.04 -15.96 7.28
CA ASP A 92 10.09 -16.04 8.31
C ASP A 92 11.32 -15.15 8.10
N PHE A 93 11.57 -14.64 6.91
CA PHE A 93 12.68 -13.72 6.64
C PHE A 93 12.53 -12.34 7.28
N ASP A 94 11.34 -11.98 7.75
CA ASP A 94 10.98 -10.62 8.14
C ASP A 94 10.60 -10.48 9.63
N VAL A 95 10.75 -11.55 10.42
CA VAL A 95 10.30 -11.61 11.82
C VAL A 95 11.05 -10.61 12.73
N MET A 96 12.23 -10.13 12.35
CA MET A 96 13.08 -9.34 13.25
C MET A 96 12.87 -7.82 13.23
N ASN A 97 12.22 -7.24 12.21
CA ASN A 97 11.69 -5.86 12.15
C ASN A 97 11.06 -5.60 10.78
N PRO A 98 9.78 -5.87 10.56
CA PRO A 98 9.14 -5.47 9.32
C PRO A 98 9.16 -3.94 9.25
N LYS A 99 10.00 -3.38 8.39
CA LYS A 99 9.96 -1.96 8.04
C LYS A 99 8.69 -1.74 7.23
N VAL A 100 7.61 -1.38 7.91
CA VAL A 100 6.36 -0.97 7.25
C VAL A 100 6.53 0.48 6.85
N TYR A 101 6.28 0.78 5.57
CA TYR A 101 6.22 2.17 5.11
C TYR A 101 5.06 2.87 5.84
N GLU A 102 5.34 4.01 6.48
CA GLU A 102 4.34 4.68 7.34
C GLU A 102 3.04 5.03 6.61
N GLY A 103 3.10 5.36 5.32
CA GLY A 103 1.93 5.65 4.49
C GLY A 103 1.03 4.44 4.18
N CYS A 104 1.54 3.22 4.34
CA CYS A 104 0.85 1.95 4.08
C CYS A 104 0.75 1.07 5.32
N MET A 105 0.86 1.68 6.50
CA MET A 105 0.82 0.95 7.78
C MET A 105 -0.54 0.26 7.96
N PRO A 106 -0.56 -1.05 8.30
CA PRO A 106 -1.79 -1.75 8.63
C PRO A 106 -2.57 -1.08 9.77
N ILE A 107 -3.88 -0.99 9.60
CA ILE A 107 -4.75 -0.28 10.56
C ILE A 107 -4.67 -0.88 11.97
N GLU A 108 -4.54 -2.20 12.09
CA GLU A 108 -4.37 -2.89 13.38
C GLU A 108 -3.02 -2.56 14.04
N VAL A 109 -1.98 -2.27 13.26
CA VAL A 109 -0.68 -1.82 13.78
C VAL A 109 -0.78 -0.36 14.23
N MET A 110 -1.47 0.47 13.45
CA MET A 110 -1.73 1.85 13.82
C MET A 110 -2.56 1.94 15.11
N ALA A 111 -3.59 1.09 15.24
CA ALA A 111 -4.44 1.02 16.43
C ALA A 111 -3.67 0.68 17.71
N GLN A 112 -2.64 -0.17 17.63
CA GLN A 112 -1.79 -0.52 18.77
C GLN A 112 -0.98 0.65 19.34
N ARG A 113 -0.82 1.74 18.58
CA ARG A 113 -0.14 2.95 19.06
C ARG A 113 -0.98 3.77 20.05
N GLY A 114 -2.27 3.47 20.17
CA GLY A 114 -3.18 4.10 21.13
C GLY A 114 -4.61 4.14 20.64
N HIS A 115 -5.56 4.13 21.58
CA HIS A 115 -7.00 4.06 21.34
C HIS A 115 -7.51 5.11 20.32
N ASP A 116 -7.06 6.33 20.42
CA ASP A 116 -7.51 7.43 19.55
C ASP A 116 -6.66 7.59 18.27
N THR A 117 -5.60 6.81 18.08
CA THR A 117 -4.68 6.99 16.95
C THR A 117 -5.41 6.85 15.61
N ILE A 118 -6.21 5.79 15.42
CA ILE A 118 -6.96 5.59 14.18
C ILE A 118 -8.13 6.57 14.06
N ARG A 119 -8.71 7.03 15.17
CA ARG A 119 -9.79 8.01 15.21
C ARG A 119 -9.34 9.41 14.79
N PHE A 120 -8.11 9.80 15.09
CA PHE A 120 -7.49 11.05 14.58
C PHE A 120 -6.75 10.85 13.25
N GLY A 121 -6.57 9.60 12.83
CA GLY A 121 -5.99 9.17 11.57
C GLY A 121 -7.04 8.87 10.49
N PRO A 122 -7.10 7.62 9.99
CA PRO A 122 -7.97 7.23 8.88
C PRO A 122 -9.48 7.37 9.18
N LEU A 123 -9.89 7.22 10.44
CA LEU A 123 -11.30 7.29 10.84
C LEU A 123 -11.72 8.67 11.36
N LYS A 124 -10.94 9.71 11.08
CA LYS A 124 -11.25 11.06 11.60
C LYS A 124 -12.62 11.55 11.09
N PRO A 125 -13.49 12.09 11.98
CA PRO A 125 -14.81 12.58 11.58
C PRO A 125 -14.80 14.06 11.16
N VAL A 126 -13.64 14.72 11.17
CA VAL A 126 -13.51 16.16 10.91
C VAL A 126 -13.94 16.48 9.46
N GLY A 127 -14.74 17.52 9.31
CA GLY A 127 -15.28 17.94 8.02
C GLY A 127 -16.49 17.15 7.52
N LEU A 128 -17.01 16.21 8.34
CA LEU A 128 -18.21 15.43 8.03
C LEU A 128 -19.30 15.68 9.08
N ARG A 129 -20.54 15.71 8.62
CA ARG A 129 -21.73 15.80 9.45
C ARG A 129 -22.73 14.75 8.95
N ASP A 130 -23.20 13.89 9.84
CA ASP A 130 -24.21 12.89 9.49
C ASP A 130 -25.57 13.58 9.29
N PRO A 131 -26.16 13.54 8.09
CA PRO A 131 -27.42 14.21 7.80
C PRO A 131 -28.59 13.66 8.60
N ARG A 132 -28.51 12.40 9.07
CA ARG A 132 -29.57 11.75 9.85
C ARG A 132 -29.65 12.28 11.27
N THR A 133 -28.53 12.63 11.85
CA THR A 133 -28.44 13.14 13.24
C THR A 133 -28.19 14.63 13.32
N GLY A 134 -27.69 15.26 12.25
CA GLY A 134 -27.22 16.63 12.23
C GLY A 134 -25.92 16.86 12.98
N HIS A 135 -25.30 15.82 13.52
CA HIS A 135 -24.09 15.91 14.34
C HIS A 135 -22.87 15.29 13.65
N ARG A 136 -21.69 15.67 14.15
CA ARG A 136 -20.43 15.02 13.76
C ARG A 136 -20.35 13.66 14.46
N PRO A 137 -20.13 12.54 13.70
CA PRO A 137 -19.95 11.22 14.28
C PRO A 137 -18.74 11.15 15.22
N TRP A 138 -18.66 10.09 16.03
CA TRP A 138 -17.48 9.83 16.85
C TRP A 138 -16.28 9.40 15.99
N ALA A 139 -16.50 8.48 15.07
CA ALA A 139 -15.54 8.05 14.06
C ALA A 139 -16.28 7.77 12.74
N VAL A 140 -15.56 7.79 11.60
CA VAL A 140 -16.14 7.54 10.28
C VAL A 140 -15.17 6.73 9.44
N VAL A 141 -15.63 5.61 8.89
CA VAL A 141 -14.95 4.92 7.80
C VAL A 141 -15.41 5.51 6.48
N GLN A 142 -14.47 5.95 5.65
CA GLN A 142 -14.77 6.43 4.30
C GLN A 142 -14.53 5.31 3.29
N LEU A 143 -15.47 5.12 2.40
CA LEU A 143 -15.39 4.22 1.26
C LEU A 143 -15.25 5.07 0.00
N ARG A 144 -14.18 4.82 -0.77
CA ARG A 144 -13.93 5.50 -2.05
C ARG A 144 -14.26 4.57 -3.20
N THR A 145 -14.91 5.10 -4.24
CA THR A 145 -15.19 4.33 -5.46
C THR A 145 -13.91 3.85 -6.14
N GLU A 146 -13.92 2.61 -6.61
CA GLU A 146 -12.80 1.96 -7.32
C GLU A 146 -13.04 1.87 -8.83
N ASN A 147 -14.28 2.01 -9.29
CA ASN A 147 -14.63 1.90 -10.70
C ASN A 147 -15.62 2.97 -11.13
N ALA A 148 -15.68 3.23 -12.43
CA ALA A 148 -16.54 4.26 -13.02
C ALA A 148 -18.03 4.00 -12.77
N GLU A 149 -18.45 2.73 -12.71
CA GLU A 149 -19.82 2.29 -12.46
C GLU A 149 -20.24 2.48 -10.99
N LYS A 150 -19.32 2.86 -10.11
CA LYS A 150 -19.54 3.04 -8.67
C LYS A 150 -20.18 1.83 -7.99
N THR A 151 -19.78 0.62 -8.42
CA THR A 151 -20.23 -0.65 -7.84
C THR A 151 -19.26 -1.24 -6.84
N LEU A 152 -18.00 -0.81 -6.84
CA LEU A 152 -16.92 -1.28 -5.97
C LEU A 152 -16.34 -0.12 -5.18
N PHE A 153 -16.09 -0.38 -3.89
CA PHE A 153 -15.60 0.61 -2.96
C PHE A 153 -14.42 0.11 -2.13
N ASN A 154 -13.38 0.92 -2.05
CA ASN A 154 -12.20 0.69 -1.24
C ASN A 154 -12.39 1.29 0.16
N LEU A 155 -12.03 0.55 1.20
CA LEU A 155 -12.01 1.04 2.57
C LEU A 155 -10.78 1.93 2.79
N VAL A 156 -10.98 3.25 2.81
CA VAL A 156 -9.88 4.22 2.90
C VAL A 156 -9.15 4.10 4.25
N GLY A 157 -7.85 3.85 4.19
CA GLY A 157 -7.01 3.73 5.38
C GLY A 157 -7.12 2.38 6.11
N PHE A 158 -7.76 1.37 5.48
CA PHE A 158 -7.90 0.01 6.02
C PHE A 158 -6.90 -0.98 5.41
N GLN A 159 -5.71 -0.52 5.08
CA GLN A 159 -4.60 -1.44 4.81
C GLN A 159 -4.47 -2.40 6.00
N THR A 160 -4.34 -3.71 5.74
CA THR A 160 -4.39 -4.69 6.82
C THR A 160 -3.63 -5.97 6.50
N ASN A 161 -3.10 -6.60 7.55
CA ASN A 161 -2.56 -7.96 7.55
C ASN A 161 -3.43 -8.95 8.35
N LEU A 162 -4.66 -8.60 8.66
CA LEU A 162 -5.58 -9.52 9.32
C LEU A 162 -5.90 -10.71 8.42
N LYS A 163 -6.09 -11.89 9.02
CA LYS A 163 -6.64 -13.05 8.31
C LYS A 163 -8.01 -12.72 7.72
N PHE A 164 -8.36 -13.30 6.57
CA PHE A 164 -9.63 -13.01 5.88
C PHE A 164 -10.89 -13.19 6.76
N PRO A 165 -11.00 -14.27 7.58
CA PRO A 165 -12.13 -14.37 8.51
C PRO A 165 -12.18 -13.24 9.53
N GLU A 166 -11.02 -12.76 10.00
CA GLU A 166 -10.93 -11.66 10.94
C GLU A 166 -11.30 -10.32 10.29
N GLN A 167 -10.91 -10.08 9.04
CA GLN A 167 -11.35 -8.90 8.30
C GLN A 167 -12.89 -8.86 8.22
N LYS A 168 -13.52 -9.99 7.88
CA LYS A 168 -14.98 -10.07 7.82
C LYS A 168 -15.63 -9.85 9.20
N ARG A 169 -15.08 -10.45 10.25
CA ARG A 169 -15.58 -10.32 11.61
C ARG A 169 -15.44 -8.90 12.15
N VAL A 170 -14.23 -8.36 12.09
CA VAL A 170 -13.88 -7.07 12.71
C VAL A 170 -14.49 -5.91 11.93
N PHE A 171 -14.28 -5.88 10.61
CA PHE A 171 -14.82 -4.77 9.81
C PHE A 171 -16.35 -4.83 9.68
N GLY A 172 -16.95 -6.03 9.81
CA GLY A 172 -18.40 -6.20 9.90
C GLY A 172 -19.03 -5.65 11.19
N MET A 173 -18.24 -5.26 12.19
CA MET A 173 -18.74 -4.54 13.38
C MET A 173 -19.07 -3.07 13.09
N ILE A 174 -18.57 -2.52 11.98
CA ILE A 174 -18.92 -1.19 11.50
C ILE A 174 -20.33 -1.27 10.92
N PRO A 175 -21.34 -0.49 11.42
CA PRO A 175 -22.75 -0.69 11.06
C PRO A 175 -23.00 -0.74 9.54
N GLY A 176 -22.41 0.18 8.78
CA GLY A 176 -22.51 0.20 7.31
C GLY A 176 -21.90 -0.98 6.58
N LEU A 177 -21.03 -1.76 7.25
CA LEU A 177 -20.30 -2.91 6.67
C LEU A 177 -20.76 -4.26 7.21
N LYS A 178 -21.83 -4.32 7.99
CA LYS A 178 -22.30 -5.52 8.68
C LYS A 178 -22.48 -6.73 7.74
N ASN A 179 -22.96 -6.48 6.53
CA ASN A 179 -23.20 -7.51 5.51
C ASN A 179 -22.25 -7.40 4.32
N ALA A 180 -21.13 -6.69 4.46
CA ALA A 180 -20.23 -6.38 3.37
C ALA A 180 -19.70 -7.65 2.66
N GLU A 181 -19.81 -7.67 1.35
CA GLU A 181 -19.24 -8.67 0.47
C GLU A 181 -17.90 -8.17 -0.11
N TYR A 182 -16.85 -8.95 0.15
CA TYR A 182 -15.49 -8.59 -0.23
C TYR A 182 -15.17 -9.09 -1.62
N MET A 183 -15.00 -8.18 -2.59
CA MET A 183 -14.42 -8.49 -3.90
C MET A 183 -12.93 -8.76 -3.80
N ARG A 184 -12.26 -8.10 -2.86
CA ARG A 184 -10.88 -8.35 -2.51
C ARG A 184 -10.68 -8.09 -1.03
N TYR A 185 -10.03 -9.03 -0.36
CA TYR A 185 -9.56 -8.81 1.01
C TYR A 185 -8.30 -7.96 1.03
N GLY A 186 -8.07 -7.28 2.13
CA GLY A 186 -6.80 -6.64 2.40
C GLY A 186 -5.70 -7.70 2.55
N VAL A 187 -4.54 -7.41 1.99
CA VAL A 187 -3.36 -8.30 2.06
C VAL A 187 -2.11 -7.46 2.23
N MET A 188 -1.11 -8.04 2.90
CA MET A 188 0.20 -7.45 2.98
C MET A 188 1.08 -8.01 1.86
N HIS A 189 1.70 -7.13 1.09
CA HIS A 189 2.66 -7.47 0.06
C HIS A 189 4.06 -7.10 0.52
N ARG A 190 5.01 -7.98 0.24
CA ARG A 190 6.43 -7.68 0.35
C ARG A 190 6.87 -6.99 -0.93
N ASN A 191 7.33 -5.75 -0.81
CA ASN A 191 7.92 -5.01 -1.92
C ASN A 191 9.44 -5.09 -1.81
N THR A 192 10.09 -5.53 -2.87
CA THR A 192 11.55 -5.56 -2.96
C THR A 192 12.05 -4.26 -3.56
N PHE A 193 12.92 -3.53 -2.86
CA PHE A 193 13.60 -2.35 -3.39
C PHE A 193 15.06 -2.29 -2.94
N LEU A 194 15.85 -1.52 -3.64
CA LEU A 194 17.29 -1.36 -3.43
C LEU A 194 17.62 -0.05 -2.71
N ASP A 195 18.66 -0.04 -1.90
CA ASP A 195 19.31 1.19 -1.45
C ASP A 195 20.12 1.78 -2.62
N SER A 196 19.39 2.33 -3.61
CA SER A 196 19.97 2.82 -4.86
C SER A 196 21.10 3.83 -4.67
N PRO A 197 21.04 4.78 -3.71
CA PRO A 197 22.14 5.70 -3.46
C PRO A 197 23.47 5.00 -3.13
N LYS A 198 23.42 3.83 -2.51
CA LYS A 198 24.61 3.04 -2.17
C LYS A 198 25.00 2.04 -3.26
N LEU A 199 24.03 1.47 -3.94
CA LEU A 199 24.23 0.31 -4.81
C LEU A 199 24.36 0.67 -6.29
N LEU A 200 23.71 1.76 -6.74
CA LEU A 200 23.65 2.13 -8.14
C LEU A 200 24.47 3.37 -8.47
N ASN A 201 24.92 3.40 -9.71
CA ASN A 201 25.44 4.60 -10.36
C ASN A 201 24.28 5.48 -10.87
N ALA A 202 24.55 6.72 -11.25
CA ALA A 202 23.54 7.65 -11.74
C ALA A 202 22.89 7.22 -13.09
N ASP A 203 23.46 6.24 -13.77
CA ASP A 203 22.95 5.62 -14.99
C ASP A 203 22.08 4.37 -14.73
N PHE A 204 21.80 4.07 -13.46
CA PHE A 204 21.10 2.88 -12.95
C PHE A 204 21.86 1.55 -13.07
N SER A 205 23.14 1.58 -13.45
CA SER A 205 24.00 0.39 -13.39
C SER A 205 24.44 0.10 -11.95
N MET A 206 24.63 -1.18 -11.62
CA MET A 206 25.15 -1.59 -10.31
C MET A 206 26.63 -1.19 -10.19
N ARG A 207 27.03 -0.59 -9.06
CA ARG A 207 28.41 -0.11 -8.84
C ARG A 207 29.44 -1.23 -8.90
N THR A 208 29.10 -2.40 -8.35
CA THR A 208 30.00 -3.58 -8.31
C THR A 208 29.93 -4.43 -9.57
N ARG A 209 28.89 -4.23 -10.41
CA ARG A 209 28.66 -4.97 -11.64
C ARG A 209 28.03 -4.05 -12.70
N PRO A 210 28.83 -3.26 -13.42
CA PRO A 210 28.32 -2.22 -14.33
C PRO A 210 27.53 -2.71 -15.54
N GLU A 211 27.52 -4.01 -15.83
CA GLU A 211 26.69 -4.67 -16.86
C GLU A 211 25.27 -4.96 -16.39
N LEU A 212 25.01 -4.86 -15.07
CA LEU A 212 23.71 -5.10 -14.46
C LEU A 212 23.02 -3.79 -14.12
N PHE A 213 21.87 -3.55 -14.73
CA PHE A 213 21.05 -2.38 -14.52
C PHE A 213 19.78 -2.73 -13.76
N PHE A 214 19.30 -1.79 -12.96
CA PHE A 214 18.00 -1.89 -12.28
C PHE A 214 17.08 -0.76 -12.73
N ALA A 215 15.77 -1.04 -12.78
CA ALA A 215 14.79 -0.08 -13.28
C ALA A 215 13.46 -0.19 -12.55
N GLY A 216 12.69 0.88 -12.59
CA GLY A 216 11.35 0.94 -12.02
C GLY A 216 11.34 1.07 -10.51
N GLN A 217 10.22 0.73 -9.92
CA GLN A 217 9.93 0.95 -8.50
C GLN A 217 10.93 0.25 -7.56
N MET A 218 11.54 -0.85 -7.99
CA MET A 218 12.56 -1.52 -7.18
C MET A 218 13.84 -0.68 -6.97
N THR A 219 14.05 0.39 -7.72
CA THR A 219 15.12 1.35 -7.48
C THR A 219 14.79 2.42 -6.44
N GLY A 220 13.63 2.33 -5.77
CA GLY A 220 13.17 3.27 -4.76
C GLY A 220 12.38 4.47 -5.30
N VAL A 221 12.05 4.49 -6.60
CA VAL A 221 11.16 5.50 -7.19
C VAL A 221 9.70 5.07 -7.03
N GLU A 222 8.81 5.98 -6.63
CA GLU A 222 7.42 5.63 -6.31
C GLU A 222 6.45 5.90 -7.46
N GLY A 223 6.52 6.96 -8.17
CA GLY A 223 5.53 7.32 -9.19
C GLY A 223 5.57 6.44 -10.44
N TYR A 224 4.44 6.31 -11.14
CA TYR A 224 4.38 5.57 -12.42
C TYR A 224 5.25 6.22 -13.50
N MET A 225 5.26 7.55 -13.57
CA MET A 225 6.05 8.30 -14.54
C MET A 225 7.54 8.18 -14.23
N GLU A 226 7.92 8.26 -12.97
CA GLU A 226 9.30 8.08 -12.50
C GLU A 226 9.78 6.66 -12.75
N SER A 227 8.94 5.67 -12.51
CA SER A 227 9.26 4.26 -12.80
C SER A 227 9.46 4.02 -14.30
N ALA A 228 8.58 4.57 -15.14
CA ALA A 228 8.73 4.49 -16.60
C ALA A 228 9.99 5.21 -17.10
N SER A 229 10.27 6.39 -16.55
CA SER A 229 11.47 7.19 -16.90
C SER A 229 12.75 6.47 -16.50
N SER A 230 12.80 5.87 -15.31
CA SER A 230 13.95 5.07 -14.87
C SER A 230 14.17 3.85 -15.78
N GLY A 231 13.08 3.19 -16.20
CA GLY A 231 13.13 2.09 -17.15
C GLY A 231 13.67 2.48 -18.52
N LEU A 232 13.21 3.61 -19.04
CA LEU A 232 13.71 4.17 -20.31
C LEU A 232 15.20 4.50 -20.22
N LEU A 233 15.62 5.14 -19.12
CA LEU A 233 17.02 5.53 -18.94
C LEU A 233 17.92 4.31 -18.77
N ALA A 234 17.55 3.36 -17.93
CA ALA A 234 18.31 2.12 -17.72
C ALA A 234 18.41 1.31 -19.02
N GLY A 235 17.32 1.16 -19.78
CA GLY A 235 17.34 0.46 -21.06
C GLY A 235 18.24 1.14 -22.11
N ARG A 236 18.18 2.47 -22.22
CA ARG A 236 19.09 3.23 -23.12
C ARG A 236 20.55 3.12 -22.69
N ASN A 237 20.82 3.15 -21.40
CA ASN A 237 22.18 3.01 -20.88
C ASN A 237 22.73 1.59 -21.06
N ALA A 238 21.89 0.58 -20.96
CA ALA A 238 22.25 -0.80 -21.28
C ALA A 238 22.72 -0.95 -22.75
N VAL A 239 21.98 -0.37 -23.71
CA VAL A 239 22.37 -0.34 -25.12
C VAL A 239 23.66 0.46 -25.32
N ARG A 240 23.79 1.64 -24.72
CA ARG A 240 25.00 2.46 -24.81
C ARG A 240 26.23 1.73 -24.25
N ARG A 241 26.03 0.92 -23.19
CA ARG A 241 27.09 0.08 -22.64
C ARG A 241 27.60 -0.94 -23.66
N LEU A 242 26.67 -1.62 -24.35
CA LEU A 242 27.03 -2.56 -25.45
C LEU A 242 27.77 -1.87 -26.59
N GLU A 243 27.42 -0.63 -26.88
CA GLU A 243 28.04 0.18 -27.94
C GLU A 243 29.33 0.89 -27.50
N GLY A 244 29.77 0.74 -26.26
CA GLY A 244 30.94 1.44 -25.72
C GLY A 244 30.76 2.96 -25.60
N LYS A 245 29.55 3.46 -25.56
CA LYS A 245 29.23 4.90 -25.47
C LYS A 245 29.12 5.35 -24.02
N ALA A 246 29.41 6.62 -23.76
CA ALA A 246 29.21 7.22 -22.43
C ALA A 246 27.74 7.13 -21.96
N PRO A 247 27.49 6.90 -20.67
CA PRO A 247 26.12 6.80 -20.14
C PRO A 247 25.37 8.14 -20.25
N LEU A 248 24.05 8.07 -20.34
CA LEU A 248 23.14 9.19 -20.15
C LEU A 248 22.87 9.35 -18.66
N ILE A 249 23.07 10.54 -18.14
CA ILE A 249 22.83 10.89 -16.74
C ILE A 249 21.84 12.05 -16.73
N LEU A 250 20.81 11.95 -15.87
CA LEU A 250 19.88 13.06 -15.68
C LEU A 250 20.58 14.22 -14.96
N PRO A 251 20.26 15.46 -15.34
CA PRO A 251 20.80 16.62 -14.63
C PRO A 251 20.32 16.62 -13.16
N ILE A 252 21.18 17.06 -12.26
CA ILE A 252 20.82 17.36 -10.89
C ILE A 252 20.00 18.66 -10.92
N THR A 253 18.74 18.60 -10.51
CA THR A 253 17.85 19.75 -10.39
C THR A 253 17.93 20.36 -9.00
#